data_a57d18a744d24e4ddba2106b54d1bc09
#
_entry.id   a57d18a744d24e4ddba2106b54d1bc09
#
_cell.length_a   1.000
_cell.length_b   1.000
_cell.length_c   1.000
_cell.angle_alpha   90.00
_cell.angle_beta   90.00
_cell.angle_gamma   90.00
#
_symmetry.space_group_name_H-M   'P 1'
#
loop_
_entity.id
_entity.type
_entity.pdbx_description
1 polymer ?
#
loop_
_entity_poly.entity_id
_entity_poly.type
_entity_poly.pdbx_seq_one_letter_code
_entity_poly.pdbx_strand_id
1 'polypeptide(L)'
;MYVSVKGGEKAINNAHSWLSEIRRGDVNIAELNIKQISEQLTLSVDRVMSEGSLYDKDLSALAIKQSRGDLIEAIFLMRAYRTTLPRIGSSKPIETSKMLCLRRISATFKDIPGKQKLGPTFDYTHRLLDFKLLADGEYEKAKIEKYDDKEIPHVLSFLNKEGLIQNEIPSGKTSKDITRNPINFPLTRSERLQSLSRGDEGFLLGLAYSTQRGYARNHAFVGELRTGYVEVQFEIPELGIEINIADVMFTECESVNQFNGSKKIPAQFTRGYGLVFGQLERKAISMALVDRSMRWKEFGEEYLGVAAQDEEFVISHCDNIQATGFLEHIKLPHYVDFQAELDLVRKIREEYKKNGQRT
;
A
#
# COMPACT_ATOMS: atom_id res chain seq x y z
N MET A 1 17.68 -5.12 9.76
CA MET A 1 18.45 -6.16 10.49
C MET A 1 19.79 -5.57 10.86
N TYR A 2 20.12 -5.47 12.15
CA TYR A 2 21.41 -4.98 12.59
C TYR A 2 22.36 -6.17 12.74
N VAL A 3 23.36 -6.27 11.87
CA VAL A 3 24.47 -7.18 12.07
C VAL A 3 25.52 -6.47 12.91
N SER A 4 25.83 -6.99 14.08
CA SER A 4 26.92 -6.49 14.91
C SER A 4 28.25 -6.77 14.21
N VAL A 5 28.80 -5.77 13.51
CA VAL A 5 30.13 -5.86 12.89
C VAL A 5 31.16 -5.53 13.96
N LYS A 6 31.96 -6.50 14.35
CA LYS A 6 33.12 -6.27 15.21
C LYS A 6 34.30 -5.83 14.37
N GLY A 7 34.78 -4.62 14.62
CA GLY A 7 35.90 -4.00 13.89
C GLY A 7 35.42 -3.06 12.79
N GLY A 8 36.31 -2.19 12.33
CA GLY A 8 35.98 -1.22 11.29
C GLY A 8 35.21 0.00 11.77
N GLU A 9 35.13 0.29 13.06
CA GLU A 9 34.39 1.44 13.63
C GLU A 9 34.77 2.77 12.96
N LYS A 10 36.02 2.98 12.67
CA LYS A 10 36.48 4.17 11.97
C LYS A 10 35.90 4.26 10.55
N ALA A 11 35.83 3.15 9.84
CA ALA A 11 35.22 3.09 8.49
C ALA A 11 33.72 3.33 8.54
N ILE A 12 33.03 2.78 9.53
CA ILE A 12 31.60 2.97 9.76
C ILE A 12 31.30 4.45 10.07
N ASN A 13 32.05 5.06 10.99
CA ASN A 13 31.89 6.47 11.34
C ASN A 13 32.17 7.40 10.16
N ASN A 14 33.20 7.11 9.36
CA ASN A 14 33.44 7.83 8.13
C ASN A 14 32.32 7.70 7.12
N ALA A 15 31.73 6.49 6.98
CA ALA A 15 30.61 6.26 6.11
C ALA A 15 29.36 7.05 6.55
N HIS A 16 29.08 7.13 7.86
CA HIS A 16 27.99 7.96 8.39
C HIS A 16 28.22 9.44 8.12
N SER A 17 29.44 9.94 8.32
CA SER A 17 29.78 11.33 8.04
C SER A 17 29.63 11.66 6.56
N TRP A 18 30.11 10.78 5.71
CA TRP A 18 30.00 10.94 4.26
C TRP A 18 28.53 10.85 3.78
N LEU A 19 27.74 9.93 4.33
CA LEU A 19 26.31 9.86 4.03
C LEU A 19 25.61 11.18 4.39
N SER A 20 25.97 11.80 5.51
CA SER A 20 25.41 13.09 5.93
C SER A 20 25.78 14.23 4.98
N GLU A 21 27.03 14.25 4.51
CA GLU A 21 27.52 15.20 3.50
C GLU A 21 26.75 15.04 2.18
N ILE A 22 26.66 13.81 1.67
CA ILE A 22 25.93 13.53 0.42
C ILE A 22 24.44 13.87 0.55
N ARG A 23 23.82 13.61 1.72
CA ARG A 23 22.43 13.99 1.97
C ARG A 23 22.25 15.51 1.94
N ARG A 24 23.22 16.27 2.47
CA ARG A 24 23.18 17.73 2.41
C ARG A 24 23.31 18.26 0.98
N GLY A 25 24.14 17.61 0.17
CA GLY A 25 24.43 18.04 -1.21
C GLY A 25 25.20 19.35 -1.26
N ASP A 26 25.12 20.07 -2.39
CA ASP A 26 25.78 21.33 -2.59
C ASP A 26 25.31 22.38 -1.57
N VAL A 27 26.26 22.92 -0.78
CA VAL A 27 25.97 23.89 0.27
C VAL A 27 25.55 25.28 -0.26
N ASN A 28 25.80 25.56 -1.54
CA ASN A 28 25.34 26.77 -2.21
C ASN A 28 23.83 26.69 -2.59
N ILE A 29 23.24 25.49 -2.58
CA ILE A 29 21.82 25.30 -2.80
C ILE A 29 21.13 25.27 -1.44
N ALA A 30 20.00 25.98 -1.32
CA ALA A 30 19.20 25.99 -0.10
C ALA A 30 18.78 24.57 0.30
N GLU A 31 18.91 24.24 1.57
CA GLU A 31 18.51 22.93 2.07
C GLU A 31 17.00 22.75 2.00
N LEU A 32 16.56 21.61 1.45
CA LEU A 32 15.14 21.22 1.43
C LEU A 32 14.60 21.08 2.86
N ASN A 33 13.55 21.80 3.21
CA ASN A 33 12.94 21.73 4.53
C ASN A 33 11.73 20.77 4.55
N ILE A 34 11.28 20.39 5.74
CA ILE A 34 10.19 19.44 5.94
C ILE A 34 8.89 19.93 5.31
N LYS A 35 8.58 21.23 5.46
CA LYS A 35 7.37 21.84 4.89
C LYS A 35 7.34 21.76 3.36
N GLN A 36 8.46 21.96 2.69
CA GLN A 36 8.54 21.83 1.24
C GLN A 36 8.26 20.39 0.79
N ILE A 37 8.76 19.40 1.52
CA ILE A 37 8.49 17.98 1.22
C ILE A 37 7.02 17.66 1.48
N SER A 38 6.49 18.03 2.65
CA SER A 38 5.11 17.68 3.03
C SER A 38 4.07 18.34 2.13
N GLU A 39 4.34 19.54 1.57
CA GLU A 39 3.39 20.26 0.73
C GLU A 39 3.58 20.01 -0.78
N GLN A 40 4.79 19.73 -1.24
CA GLN A 40 5.10 19.64 -2.68
C GLN A 40 5.33 18.21 -3.16
N LEU A 41 5.65 17.25 -2.27
CA LEU A 41 5.81 15.83 -2.58
C LEU A 41 4.72 14.98 -1.90
N THR A 42 3.49 15.47 -1.92
CA THR A 42 2.36 14.89 -1.17
C THR A 42 2.14 13.41 -1.46
N LEU A 43 2.23 12.97 -2.72
CA LEU A 43 2.02 11.56 -3.07
C LEU A 43 3.14 10.65 -2.52
N SER A 44 4.35 11.15 -2.40
CA SER A 44 5.45 10.41 -1.76
C SER A 44 5.22 10.31 -0.25
N VAL A 45 4.78 11.40 0.38
CA VAL A 45 4.42 11.45 1.81
C VAL A 45 3.26 10.48 2.08
N ASP A 46 2.22 10.49 1.27
CA ASP A 46 1.07 9.59 1.38
C ASP A 46 1.48 8.12 1.29
N ARG A 47 2.38 7.78 0.35
CA ARG A 47 2.92 6.42 0.22
C ARG A 47 3.68 6.00 1.46
N VAL A 48 4.55 6.86 1.98
CA VAL A 48 5.32 6.58 3.20
C VAL A 48 4.40 6.41 4.42
N MET A 49 3.36 7.24 4.57
CA MET A 49 2.35 7.06 5.62
C MET A 49 1.62 5.73 5.50
N SER A 50 1.15 5.39 4.29
CA SER A 50 0.35 4.18 4.05
C SER A 50 1.16 2.90 4.30
N GLU A 51 2.33 2.78 3.68
CA GLU A 51 3.18 1.59 3.79
C GLU A 51 3.92 1.54 5.14
N GLY A 52 4.19 2.70 5.75
CA GLY A 52 4.72 2.84 7.10
C GLY A 52 3.70 2.56 8.21
N SER A 53 2.40 2.54 7.88
CA SER A 53 1.28 2.38 8.84
C SER A 53 1.29 3.41 9.96
N LEU A 54 1.66 4.64 9.63
CA LEU A 54 1.67 5.76 10.56
C LEU A 54 1.24 7.03 9.83
N TYR A 55 0.08 7.57 10.19
CA TYR A 55 -0.48 8.77 9.56
C TYR A 55 0.11 10.02 10.23
N ASP A 56 1.23 10.49 9.70
CA ASP A 56 1.90 11.73 10.12
C ASP A 56 2.70 12.30 8.95
N LYS A 57 2.27 13.44 8.42
CA LYS A 57 2.87 14.07 7.24
C LYS A 57 4.29 14.60 7.51
N ASP A 58 4.50 15.19 8.67
CA ASP A 58 5.79 15.81 9.01
C ASP A 58 6.85 14.73 9.30
N LEU A 59 6.49 13.68 10.03
CA LEU A 59 7.37 12.53 10.24
C LEU A 59 7.69 11.80 8.94
N SER A 60 6.70 11.65 8.05
CA SER A 60 6.94 11.05 6.72
C SER A 60 7.84 11.91 5.85
N ALA A 61 7.65 13.23 5.85
CA ALA A 61 8.54 14.16 5.17
C ALA A 61 9.97 14.14 5.75
N LEU A 62 10.10 14.00 7.08
CA LEU A 62 11.40 13.82 7.74
C LEU A 62 12.07 12.51 7.30
N ALA A 63 11.31 11.41 7.25
CA ALA A 63 11.83 10.13 6.79
C ALA A 63 12.30 10.19 5.33
N ILE A 64 11.55 10.84 4.43
CA ILE A 64 11.92 11.06 3.03
C ILE A 64 13.21 11.90 2.95
N LYS A 65 13.35 12.96 3.73
CA LYS A 65 14.55 13.78 3.79
C LYS A 65 15.75 12.96 4.29
N GLN A 66 15.58 12.19 5.36
CA GLN A 66 16.63 11.38 5.97
C GLN A 66 17.12 10.29 5.02
N SER A 67 16.21 9.65 4.28
CA SER A 67 16.51 8.60 3.30
C SER A 67 16.98 9.13 1.94
N ARG A 68 17.19 10.44 1.76
CA ARG A 68 17.58 11.06 0.48
C ARG A 68 16.55 10.83 -0.65
N GLY A 69 15.28 10.66 -0.31
CA GLY A 69 14.22 10.39 -1.27
C GLY A 69 13.99 8.91 -1.61
N ASP A 70 14.72 7.99 -1.00
CA ASP A 70 14.43 6.56 -1.09
C ASP A 70 13.20 6.25 -0.24
N LEU A 71 12.08 5.93 -0.91
CA LEU A 71 10.81 5.70 -0.22
C LEU A 71 10.78 4.39 0.54
N ILE A 72 11.55 3.37 0.12
CA ILE A 72 11.63 2.10 0.83
C ILE A 72 12.32 2.30 2.19
N GLU A 73 13.46 3.00 2.18
CA GLU A 73 14.16 3.36 3.41
C GLU A 73 13.31 4.28 4.30
N ALA A 74 12.59 5.25 3.71
CA ALA A 74 11.67 6.12 4.45
C ALA A 74 10.55 5.32 5.15
N ILE A 75 9.97 4.33 4.46
CA ILE A 75 8.94 3.44 5.02
C ILE A 75 9.54 2.61 6.16
N PHE A 76 10.77 2.10 6.00
CA PHE A 76 11.47 1.39 7.07
C PHE A 76 11.63 2.26 8.31
N LEU A 77 12.09 3.50 8.15
CA LEU A 77 12.25 4.46 9.25
C LEU A 77 10.93 4.73 9.97
N MET A 78 9.83 4.91 9.22
CA MET A 78 8.50 5.11 9.80
C MET A 78 8.02 3.89 10.58
N ARG A 79 8.21 2.68 10.04
CA ARG A 79 7.85 1.44 10.75
C ARG A 79 8.68 1.25 12.02
N ALA A 80 9.99 1.53 11.97
CA ALA A 80 10.86 1.48 13.12
C ALA A 80 10.43 2.48 14.19
N TYR A 81 10.19 3.73 13.81
CA TYR A 81 9.71 4.76 14.73
C TYR A 81 8.36 4.41 15.36
N ARG A 82 7.41 3.90 14.56
CA ARG A 82 6.10 3.46 15.05
C ARG A 82 6.20 2.44 16.20
N THR A 83 7.21 1.58 16.20
CA THR A 83 7.41 0.60 17.28
C THR A 83 7.80 1.22 18.61
N THR A 84 8.30 2.45 18.60
CA THR A 84 8.66 3.19 19.82
C THR A 84 7.48 3.91 20.45
N LEU A 85 6.35 4.04 19.73
CA LEU A 85 5.18 4.75 20.21
C LEU A 85 4.30 3.87 21.10
N PRO A 86 3.81 4.38 22.24
CA PRO A 86 2.83 3.67 23.04
C PRO A 86 1.50 3.60 22.29
N ARG A 87 0.78 2.48 22.43
CA ARG A 87 -0.59 2.36 21.94
C ARG A 87 -1.56 2.78 23.05
N ILE A 88 -2.32 3.84 22.81
CA ILE A 88 -3.33 4.33 23.75
C ILE A 88 -4.62 3.53 23.59
N GLY A 89 -5.04 3.23 22.37
CA GLY A 89 -6.26 2.51 22.09
C GLY A 89 -6.48 2.20 20.60
N SER A 90 -7.71 1.91 20.25
CA SER A 90 -8.16 1.73 18.87
C SER A 90 -9.25 2.72 18.55
N SER A 91 -9.21 3.33 17.37
CA SER A 91 -10.31 4.16 16.89
C SER A 91 -11.58 3.33 16.68
N LYS A 92 -12.72 3.98 16.63
CA LYS A 92 -13.92 3.39 16.07
C LYS A 92 -13.75 3.09 14.58
N PRO A 93 -14.53 2.16 14.02
CA PRO A 93 -14.59 1.98 12.58
C PRO A 93 -14.95 3.30 11.90
N ILE A 94 -14.22 3.64 10.85
CA ILE A 94 -14.51 4.84 10.05
C ILE A 94 -15.73 4.62 9.15
N GLU A 95 -16.46 5.70 8.87
CA GLU A 95 -17.64 5.69 8.00
C GLU A 95 -17.33 6.45 6.71
N THR A 96 -16.97 5.73 5.65
CA THR A 96 -16.54 6.33 4.37
C THR A 96 -17.69 6.95 3.57
N SER A 97 -18.96 6.64 3.89
CA SER A 97 -20.11 7.33 3.31
C SER A 97 -20.17 8.81 3.70
N LYS A 98 -19.55 9.16 4.84
CA LYS A 98 -19.41 10.54 5.34
C LYS A 98 -18.13 11.24 4.89
N MET A 99 -17.37 10.62 4.01
CA MET A 99 -16.12 11.19 3.51
C MET A 99 -16.37 12.56 2.84
N LEU A 100 -15.63 13.58 3.26
CA LEU A 100 -15.51 14.83 2.53
C LEU A 100 -14.72 14.58 1.24
N CYS A 101 -15.43 14.19 0.18
CA CYS A 101 -14.81 13.75 -1.06
C CYS A 101 -14.17 14.90 -1.82
N LEU A 102 -12.87 14.83 -2.04
CA LEU A 102 -12.12 15.70 -2.96
C LEU A 102 -12.19 15.17 -4.39
N ARG A 103 -12.16 13.84 -4.54
CA ARG A 103 -12.33 13.13 -5.80
C ARG A 103 -13.32 11.98 -5.62
N ARG A 104 -14.20 11.78 -6.62
CA ARG A 104 -15.15 10.66 -6.63
C ARG A 104 -15.50 10.31 -8.06
N ILE A 105 -15.20 9.09 -8.48
CA ILE A 105 -15.51 8.59 -9.82
C ILE A 105 -16.11 7.19 -9.76
N SER A 106 -16.90 6.87 -10.77
CA SER A 106 -17.42 5.53 -11.02
C SER A 106 -17.32 5.24 -12.52
N ALA A 107 -16.92 4.02 -12.86
CA ALA A 107 -16.94 3.51 -14.22
C ALA A 107 -18.22 2.70 -14.54
N THR A 108 -19.06 2.45 -13.54
CA THR A 108 -20.26 1.60 -13.70
C THR A 108 -21.52 2.39 -14.05
N PHE A 109 -21.64 3.60 -13.54
CA PHE A 109 -22.81 4.46 -13.81
C PHE A 109 -22.36 5.87 -14.19
N LYS A 110 -22.94 6.43 -15.24
CA LYS A 110 -22.69 7.80 -15.67
C LYS A 110 -23.20 8.81 -14.65
N ASP A 111 -24.44 8.63 -14.24
CA ASP A 111 -25.12 9.52 -13.30
C ASP A 111 -25.24 8.82 -11.94
N ILE A 112 -24.55 9.38 -10.95
CA ILE A 112 -24.51 8.84 -9.59
C ILE A 112 -24.99 9.91 -8.60
N PRO A 113 -25.66 9.54 -7.50
CA PRO A 113 -26.04 10.48 -6.44
C PRO A 113 -24.79 11.19 -5.89
N GLY A 114 -24.88 12.50 -5.69
CA GLY A 114 -23.73 13.34 -5.30
C GLY A 114 -22.76 13.65 -6.44
N LYS A 115 -23.06 13.21 -7.66
CA LYS A 115 -22.27 13.42 -8.90
C LYS A 115 -20.86 12.84 -8.83
N GLN A 116 -20.22 12.80 -9.98
CA GLN A 116 -18.78 12.53 -10.09
C GLN A 116 -18.01 13.82 -9.81
N LYS A 117 -16.84 13.69 -9.15
CA LYS A 117 -15.92 14.79 -8.84
C LYS A 117 -14.54 14.40 -9.36
N LEU A 118 -14.00 15.12 -10.33
CA LEU A 118 -12.70 14.79 -10.90
C LEU A 118 -11.55 15.00 -9.91
N GLY A 119 -11.58 16.09 -9.15
CA GLY A 119 -10.52 16.43 -8.21
C GLY A 119 -9.15 16.63 -8.87
N PRO A 120 -8.07 16.76 -8.10
CA PRO A 120 -6.71 16.84 -8.63
C PRO A 120 -6.27 15.46 -9.16
N THR A 121 -6.07 15.35 -10.48
CA THR A 121 -5.72 14.08 -11.13
C THR A 121 -4.83 14.30 -12.33
N PHE A 122 -3.97 13.30 -12.61
CA PHE A 122 -3.20 13.24 -13.85
C PHE A 122 -3.97 12.64 -15.04
N ASP A 123 -5.18 12.09 -14.84
CA ASP A 123 -5.90 11.30 -15.84
C ASP A 123 -6.16 12.03 -17.14
N TYR A 124 -6.40 13.35 -17.06
CA TYR A 124 -6.71 14.20 -18.21
C TYR A 124 -5.55 15.09 -18.63
N THR A 125 -4.36 14.87 -18.08
CA THR A 125 -3.14 15.55 -18.53
C THR A 125 -2.56 14.85 -19.76
N HIS A 126 -1.79 15.57 -20.56
CA HIS A 126 -1.12 15.00 -21.74
C HIS A 126 0.04 14.04 -21.38
N ARG A 127 0.41 13.93 -20.10
CA ARG A 127 1.55 13.13 -19.61
C ARG A 127 2.88 13.52 -20.27
N LEU A 128 3.02 14.79 -20.63
CA LEU A 128 4.24 15.39 -21.14
C LEU A 128 4.94 16.18 -20.04
N LEU A 129 6.26 16.34 -20.18
CA LEU A 129 7.02 17.21 -19.28
C LEU A 129 6.55 18.66 -19.46
N ASP A 130 6.25 19.33 -18.38
CA ASP A 130 5.92 20.75 -18.36
C ASP A 130 7.18 21.58 -18.08
N PHE A 131 7.79 22.08 -19.14
CA PHE A 131 8.99 22.90 -19.04
C PHE A 131 8.78 24.27 -18.36
N LYS A 132 7.52 24.69 -18.16
CA LYS A 132 7.24 25.90 -17.38
C LYS A 132 7.64 25.74 -15.91
N LEU A 133 7.67 24.51 -15.41
CA LEU A 133 8.11 24.22 -14.05
C LEU A 133 9.62 24.43 -13.83
N LEU A 134 10.41 24.72 -14.89
CA LEU A 134 11.81 25.10 -14.76
C LEU A 134 11.99 26.56 -14.30
N ALA A 135 10.98 27.37 -14.38
CA ALA A 135 10.99 28.76 -13.95
C ALA A 135 10.13 28.94 -12.71
N ASP A 136 10.59 29.80 -11.79
CA ASP A 136 9.75 30.29 -10.72
C ASP A 136 8.60 31.12 -11.32
N GLY A 137 7.39 30.84 -10.93
CA GLY A 137 6.21 31.48 -11.50
C GLY A 137 5.07 31.65 -10.52
N GLU A 138 4.14 32.54 -10.86
CA GLU A 138 2.87 32.66 -10.16
C GLU A 138 1.91 31.57 -10.66
N TYR A 139 1.22 30.91 -9.72
CA TYR A 139 0.21 29.91 -10.02
C TYR A 139 -1.17 30.56 -10.03
N GLU A 140 -1.94 30.30 -11.09
CA GLU A 140 -3.36 30.62 -11.08
C GLU A 140 -4.09 29.75 -10.04
N LYS A 141 -4.84 30.40 -9.14
CA LYS A 141 -5.64 29.66 -8.17
C LYS A 141 -6.79 28.97 -8.90
N ALA A 142 -6.95 27.67 -8.64
CA ALA A 142 -8.09 26.92 -9.13
C ALA A 142 -9.41 27.52 -8.61
N LYS A 143 -10.41 27.62 -9.50
CA LYS A 143 -11.79 27.93 -9.09
C LYS A 143 -12.39 26.65 -8.50
N ILE A 144 -12.44 26.60 -7.17
CA ILE A 144 -13.03 25.47 -6.45
C ILE A 144 -14.50 25.77 -6.20
N GLU A 145 -15.40 24.91 -6.71
CA GLU A 145 -16.80 24.97 -6.32
C GLU A 145 -16.96 24.57 -4.85
N LYS A 146 -17.89 25.22 -4.14
CA LYS A 146 -18.20 24.83 -2.76
C LYS A 146 -18.73 23.40 -2.74
N TYR A 147 -18.15 22.58 -1.89
CA TYR A 147 -18.61 21.21 -1.68
C TYR A 147 -19.89 21.22 -0.82
N ASP A 148 -20.81 20.32 -1.17
CA ASP A 148 -21.98 20.02 -0.35
C ASP A 148 -21.58 18.90 0.62
N ASP A 149 -21.62 19.16 1.93
CA ASP A 149 -21.18 18.24 2.99
C ASP A 149 -22.20 17.12 3.29
N LYS A 150 -23.07 16.81 2.36
CA LYS A 150 -24.07 15.75 2.54
C LYS A 150 -23.43 14.37 2.47
N GLU A 151 -23.93 13.47 3.31
CA GLU A 151 -23.66 12.05 3.21
C GLU A 151 -23.99 11.53 1.81
N ILE A 152 -23.01 10.87 1.17
CA ILE A 152 -23.14 10.41 -0.21
C ILE A 152 -23.12 8.89 -0.21
N PRO A 153 -24.24 8.22 -0.56
CA PRO A 153 -24.29 6.76 -0.55
C PRO A 153 -23.32 6.15 -1.54
N HIS A 154 -22.80 4.97 -1.21
CA HIS A 154 -21.93 4.20 -2.09
C HIS A 154 -22.68 3.77 -3.36
N VAL A 155 -21.99 3.85 -4.51
CA VAL A 155 -22.57 3.51 -5.83
C VAL A 155 -23.05 2.07 -5.86
N LEU A 156 -22.30 1.14 -5.29
CA LEU A 156 -22.68 -0.29 -5.29
C LEU A 156 -23.89 -0.62 -4.43
N SER A 157 -24.35 0.33 -3.59
CA SER A 157 -25.59 0.15 -2.84
C SER A 157 -26.82 -0.04 -3.75
N PHE A 158 -26.78 0.46 -4.99
CA PHE A 158 -27.85 0.22 -5.97
C PHE A 158 -27.94 -1.25 -6.38
N LEU A 159 -26.79 -1.87 -6.67
CA LEU A 159 -26.72 -3.28 -7.03
C LEU A 159 -27.12 -4.18 -5.85
N ASN A 160 -26.86 -3.76 -4.61
CA ASN A 160 -27.33 -4.44 -3.41
C ASN A 160 -28.87 -4.47 -3.33
N LYS A 161 -29.54 -3.36 -3.66
CA LYS A 161 -31.01 -3.27 -3.65
C LYS A 161 -31.66 -4.20 -4.66
N GLU A 162 -31.00 -4.47 -5.77
CA GLU A 162 -31.46 -5.39 -6.81
C GLU A 162 -31.05 -6.84 -6.56
N GLY A 163 -30.27 -7.12 -5.53
CA GLY A 163 -29.73 -8.44 -5.24
C GLY A 163 -28.69 -8.94 -6.26
N LEU A 164 -28.11 -8.02 -7.05
CA LEU A 164 -27.18 -8.33 -8.14
C LEU A 164 -25.72 -8.35 -7.72
N ILE A 165 -25.41 -7.98 -6.51
CA ILE A 165 -24.05 -8.02 -5.96
C ILE A 165 -24.01 -8.79 -4.65
N GLN A 166 -22.90 -9.46 -4.40
CA GLN A 166 -22.68 -10.17 -3.16
C GLN A 166 -22.94 -9.26 -1.95
N ASN A 167 -23.80 -9.70 -1.06
CA ASN A 167 -24.03 -9.04 0.21
C ASN A 167 -22.90 -9.40 1.20
N GLU A 168 -22.22 -8.39 1.72
CA GLU A 168 -21.18 -8.56 2.72
C GLU A 168 -21.73 -8.23 4.10
N ILE A 169 -21.78 -9.24 4.95
CA ILE A 169 -22.28 -9.11 6.32
C ILE A 169 -21.08 -8.88 7.24
N PRO A 170 -21.05 -7.77 7.98
CA PRO A 170 -20.00 -7.52 8.97
C PRO A 170 -19.94 -8.66 9.99
N SER A 171 -18.73 -9.16 10.26
CA SER A 171 -18.54 -10.25 11.22
C SER A 171 -18.83 -9.86 12.67
N GLY A 172 -18.92 -8.58 12.97
CA GLY A 172 -19.06 -8.04 14.32
C GLY A 172 -17.84 -8.30 15.24
N LYS A 173 -16.80 -8.95 14.72
CA LYS A 173 -15.58 -9.26 15.48
C LYS A 173 -14.51 -8.22 15.19
N THR A 174 -13.83 -7.78 16.25
CA THR A 174 -12.62 -6.95 16.09
C THR A 174 -11.54 -7.76 15.37
N SER A 175 -11.01 -7.18 14.30
CA SER A 175 -9.91 -7.78 13.55
C SER A 175 -8.63 -7.79 14.37
N LYS A 176 -7.81 -8.82 14.18
CA LYS A 176 -6.45 -8.81 14.71
C LYS A 176 -5.62 -7.74 14.02
N ASP A 177 -4.79 -7.06 14.77
CA ASP A 177 -3.80 -6.10 14.25
C ASP A 177 -2.54 -6.86 13.82
N ILE A 178 -2.32 -6.98 12.51
CA ILE A 178 -1.16 -7.71 11.95
C ILE A 178 0.19 -7.06 12.28
N THR A 179 0.19 -5.82 12.74
CA THR A 179 1.42 -5.13 13.16
C THR A 179 1.89 -5.56 14.56
N ARG A 180 1.04 -6.28 15.30
CA ARG A 180 1.28 -6.73 16.66
C ARG A 180 1.11 -8.24 16.85
N ASN A 181 0.36 -8.88 15.97
CA ASN A 181 0.09 -10.30 16.02
C ASN A 181 0.73 -10.99 14.81
N PRO A 182 1.40 -12.13 15.00
CA PRO A 182 1.94 -12.90 13.89
C PRO A 182 0.84 -13.32 12.91
N ILE A 183 1.19 -13.30 11.63
CA ILE A 183 0.33 -13.81 10.55
C ILE A 183 0.39 -15.35 10.58
N ASN A 184 -0.79 -15.98 10.56
CA ASN A 184 -0.93 -17.42 10.46
C ASN A 184 -1.94 -17.75 9.34
N PHE A 185 -1.52 -18.52 8.37
CA PHE A 185 -2.37 -18.95 7.25
C PHE A 185 -3.34 -20.08 7.67
N PRO A 186 -4.57 -20.10 7.11
CA PRO A 186 -5.15 -19.09 6.23
C PRO A 186 -5.57 -17.83 7.00
N LEU A 187 -5.45 -16.67 6.35
CA LEU A 187 -5.82 -15.39 6.94
C LEU A 187 -7.31 -15.11 6.79
N THR A 188 -7.86 -14.36 7.74
CA THR A 188 -9.16 -13.72 7.55
C THR A 188 -9.04 -12.63 6.47
N ARG A 189 -10.14 -12.27 5.83
CA ARG A 189 -10.15 -11.18 4.84
C ARG A 189 -9.63 -9.87 5.42
N SER A 190 -9.94 -9.58 6.67
CA SER A 190 -9.47 -8.39 7.36
C SER A 190 -7.95 -8.36 7.51
N GLU A 191 -7.31 -9.48 7.85
CA GLU A 191 -5.86 -9.60 7.92
C GLU A 191 -5.22 -9.45 6.52
N ARG A 192 -5.83 -10.05 5.48
CA ARG A 192 -5.41 -9.85 4.09
C ARG A 192 -5.46 -8.38 3.69
N LEU A 193 -6.57 -7.69 3.93
CA LEU A 193 -6.73 -6.27 3.61
C LEU A 193 -5.72 -5.39 4.35
N GLN A 194 -5.43 -5.65 5.63
CA GLN A 194 -4.38 -4.96 6.36
C GLN A 194 -3.00 -5.17 5.71
N SER A 195 -2.68 -6.41 5.32
CA SER A 195 -1.40 -6.74 4.67
C SER A 195 -1.26 -6.02 3.32
N LEU A 196 -2.31 -6.03 2.49
CA LEU A 196 -2.33 -5.32 1.20
C LEU A 196 -2.20 -3.80 1.39
N SER A 197 -2.88 -3.21 2.37
CA SER A 197 -2.79 -1.78 2.65
C SER A 197 -1.36 -1.36 3.01
N ARG A 198 -0.61 -2.21 3.71
CA ARG A 198 0.80 -2.01 4.04
C ARG A 198 1.75 -2.43 2.91
N GLY A 199 1.26 -3.20 1.96
CA GLY A 199 2.03 -3.77 0.88
C GLY A 199 2.63 -2.74 -0.06
N ASP A 200 3.67 -3.13 -0.80
CA ASP A 200 4.31 -2.30 -1.81
C ASP A 200 3.35 -1.95 -2.95
N GLU A 201 3.22 -0.66 -3.26
CA GLU A 201 2.35 -0.20 -4.36
C GLU A 201 2.76 -0.81 -5.70
N GLY A 202 4.08 -0.90 -5.97
CA GLY A 202 4.59 -1.43 -7.24
C GLY A 202 4.32 -2.92 -7.40
N PHE A 203 4.50 -3.71 -6.34
CA PHE A 203 4.17 -5.13 -6.33
C PHE A 203 2.67 -5.35 -6.57
N LEU A 204 1.82 -4.64 -5.83
CA LEU A 204 0.37 -4.74 -5.97
C LEU A 204 -0.09 -4.33 -7.37
N LEU A 205 0.48 -3.27 -7.94
CA LEU A 205 0.18 -2.80 -9.29
C LEU A 205 0.53 -3.85 -10.34
N GLY A 206 1.72 -4.45 -10.27
CA GLY A 206 2.15 -5.53 -11.17
C GLY A 206 1.26 -6.76 -11.07
N LEU A 207 0.89 -7.13 -9.84
CA LEU A 207 0.03 -8.28 -9.58
C LEU A 207 -1.41 -8.04 -10.07
N ALA A 208 -1.98 -6.87 -9.80
CA ALA A 208 -3.29 -6.46 -10.31
C ALA A 208 -3.32 -6.41 -11.84
N TYR A 209 -2.25 -5.89 -12.46
CA TYR A 209 -2.11 -5.90 -13.91
C TYR A 209 -2.15 -7.32 -14.47
N SER A 210 -1.47 -8.28 -13.83
CA SER A 210 -1.50 -9.67 -14.27
C SER A 210 -2.90 -10.26 -14.26
N THR A 211 -3.74 -9.90 -13.26
CA THR A 211 -5.14 -10.37 -13.18
C THR A 211 -6.00 -9.85 -14.33
N GLN A 212 -5.72 -8.66 -14.83
CA GLN A 212 -6.54 -8.02 -15.87
C GLN A 212 -6.08 -8.37 -17.29
N ARG A 213 -4.78 -8.49 -17.51
CA ARG A 213 -4.26 -8.65 -18.87
C ARG A 213 -4.17 -10.09 -19.33
N GLY A 214 -3.68 -10.99 -18.53
CA GLY A 214 -3.33 -12.34 -19.00
C GLY A 214 -4.32 -13.42 -18.62
N TYR A 215 -5.00 -13.24 -17.49
CA TYR A 215 -5.73 -14.30 -16.82
C TYR A 215 -7.19 -13.96 -16.52
N ALA A 216 -7.58 -12.70 -16.72
CA ALA A 216 -8.96 -12.29 -16.45
C ALA A 216 -9.89 -12.89 -17.50
N ARG A 217 -10.83 -13.70 -17.04
CA ARG A 217 -11.97 -14.16 -17.86
C ARG A 217 -12.99 -13.04 -18.05
N ASN A 218 -13.03 -12.07 -17.12
CA ASN A 218 -13.97 -10.95 -17.09
C ASN A 218 -13.21 -9.65 -16.77
N HIS A 219 -13.58 -8.58 -17.47
CA HIS A 219 -13.05 -7.25 -17.20
C HIS A 219 -13.58 -6.71 -15.87
N ALA A 220 -12.69 -6.20 -15.02
CA ALA A 220 -13.08 -5.48 -13.82
C ALA A 220 -13.39 -4.03 -14.12
N PHE A 221 -14.29 -3.45 -13.33
CA PHE A 221 -14.63 -2.03 -13.37
C PHE A 221 -14.39 -1.41 -12.01
N VAL A 222 -14.04 -0.13 -11.98
CA VAL A 222 -14.09 0.67 -10.78
C VAL A 222 -15.58 0.97 -10.51
N GLY A 223 -16.14 0.29 -9.53
CA GLY A 223 -17.51 0.53 -9.09
C GLY A 223 -17.62 1.90 -8.46
N GLU A 224 -16.68 2.20 -7.56
CA GLU A 224 -16.48 3.55 -7.01
C GLU A 224 -15.04 3.72 -6.54
N LEU A 225 -14.48 4.89 -6.80
CA LEU A 225 -13.24 5.38 -6.23
C LEU A 225 -13.53 6.72 -5.52
N ARG A 226 -13.18 6.79 -4.24
CA ARG A 226 -13.30 7.99 -3.41
C ARG A 226 -11.95 8.37 -2.84
N THR A 227 -11.63 9.67 -2.86
CA THR A 227 -10.50 10.22 -2.12
C THR A 227 -10.97 11.45 -1.36
N GLY A 228 -10.70 11.49 -0.06
CA GLY A 228 -11.13 12.59 0.79
C GLY A 228 -10.84 12.37 2.26
N TYR A 229 -11.34 13.26 3.09
CA TYR A 229 -11.13 13.23 4.53
C TYR A 229 -12.30 12.53 5.22
N VAL A 230 -11.95 11.72 6.23
CA VAL A 230 -12.91 11.04 7.10
C VAL A 230 -12.52 11.32 8.55
N GLU A 231 -13.50 11.69 9.38
CA GLU A 231 -13.32 11.84 10.81
C GLU A 231 -12.97 10.50 11.46
N VAL A 232 -11.92 10.50 12.27
CA VAL A 232 -11.51 9.33 13.07
C VAL A 232 -11.90 9.56 14.49
N GLN A 233 -12.85 8.77 14.98
CA GLN A 233 -13.39 8.88 16.32
C GLN A 233 -12.73 7.89 17.28
N PHE A 234 -12.55 8.32 18.52
CA PHE A 234 -12.03 7.52 19.60
C PHE A 234 -12.97 7.64 20.80
N GLU A 235 -13.28 6.51 21.40
CA GLU A 235 -14.06 6.44 22.63
C GLU A 235 -13.12 6.46 23.83
N ILE A 236 -13.39 7.34 24.77
CA ILE A 236 -12.72 7.38 26.08
C ILE A 236 -13.60 6.59 27.04
N PRO A 237 -13.29 5.30 27.32
CA PRO A 237 -14.20 4.42 28.08
C PRO A 237 -14.49 4.93 29.48
N GLU A 238 -13.50 5.57 30.13
CA GLU A 238 -13.61 6.09 31.51
C GLU A 238 -14.59 7.24 31.62
N LEU A 239 -14.83 7.97 30.53
CA LEU A 239 -15.73 9.13 30.50
C LEU A 239 -17.03 8.83 29.73
N GLY A 240 -17.09 7.72 29.00
CA GLY A 240 -18.23 7.39 28.15
C GLY A 240 -18.49 8.40 27.02
N ILE A 241 -17.46 9.11 26.57
CA ILE A 241 -17.56 10.12 25.51
C ILE A 241 -16.75 9.71 24.28
N GLU A 242 -17.22 10.17 23.12
CA GLU A 242 -16.53 10.05 21.84
C GLU A 242 -15.91 11.39 21.47
N ILE A 243 -14.67 11.35 20.99
CA ILE A 243 -13.96 12.51 20.51
C ILE A 243 -13.48 12.28 19.07
N ASN A 244 -13.48 13.32 18.25
CA ASN A 244 -12.77 13.31 16.97
C ASN A 244 -11.29 13.55 17.26
N ILE A 245 -10.44 12.59 16.89
CA ILE A 245 -8.98 12.66 17.11
C ILE A 245 -8.22 13.17 15.89
N ALA A 246 -8.79 13.02 14.70
CA ALA A 246 -8.17 13.49 13.45
C ALA A 246 -9.15 13.40 12.27
N ASP A 247 -8.94 14.27 11.30
CA ASP A 247 -9.47 14.12 9.94
C ASP A 247 -8.39 13.50 9.07
N VAL A 248 -8.59 12.25 8.68
CA VAL A 248 -7.61 11.46 7.96
C VAL A 248 -7.99 11.34 6.49
N MET A 249 -7.03 11.60 5.61
CA MET A 249 -7.24 11.39 4.18
C MET A 249 -7.14 9.90 3.85
N PHE A 250 -8.17 9.39 3.19
CA PHE A 250 -8.21 8.04 2.65
C PHE A 250 -8.50 8.03 1.16
N THR A 251 -7.99 7.03 0.48
CA THR A 251 -8.47 6.60 -0.82
C THR A 251 -9.11 5.22 -0.69
N GLU A 252 -10.38 5.13 -1.08
CA GLU A 252 -11.19 3.93 -1.10
C GLU A 252 -11.51 3.52 -2.52
N CYS A 253 -11.41 2.24 -2.84
CA CYS A 253 -11.83 1.68 -4.11
C CYS A 253 -12.67 0.43 -3.90
N GLU A 254 -13.85 0.40 -4.50
CA GLU A 254 -14.64 -0.80 -4.71
C GLU A 254 -14.54 -1.20 -6.18
N SER A 255 -13.92 -2.35 -6.48
CA SER A 255 -13.92 -2.92 -7.83
C SER A 255 -15.11 -3.86 -8.01
N VAL A 256 -15.60 -3.96 -9.24
CA VAL A 256 -16.75 -4.82 -9.61
C VAL A 256 -16.38 -5.73 -10.76
N ASN A 257 -16.61 -7.02 -10.60
CA ASN A 257 -16.42 -8.03 -11.63
C ASN A 257 -17.72 -8.81 -11.87
N GLN A 258 -18.01 -9.07 -13.13
CA GLN A 258 -19.06 -10.05 -13.49
C GLN A 258 -18.62 -11.44 -13.00
N PHE A 259 -19.56 -12.17 -12.44
CA PHE A 259 -19.40 -13.56 -12.04
C PHE A 259 -20.56 -14.38 -12.60
N ASN A 260 -20.26 -15.33 -13.46
CA ASN A 260 -21.27 -16.12 -14.18
C ASN A 260 -21.94 -17.20 -13.33
N GLY A 261 -21.57 -17.26 -12.05
CA GLY A 261 -22.06 -18.27 -11.12
C GLY A 261 -21.14 -19.49 -11.03
N SER A 262 -21.36 -20.26 -9.98
CA SER A 262 -20.73 -21.55 -9.70
C SER A 262 -21.81 -22.56 -9.29
N LYS A 263 -21.41 -23.78 -8.97
CA LYS A 263 -22.37 -24.78 -8.41
C LYS A 263 -23.00 -24.33 -7.09
N LYS A 264 -22.39 -23.37 -6.39
CA LYS A 264 -22.81 -22.93 -5.05
C LYS A 264 -23.45 -21.55 -5.03
N ILE A 265 -23.09 -20.69 -5.99
CA ILE A 265 -23.42 -19.26 -5.98
C ILE A 265 -24.00 -18.89 -7.35
N PRO A 266 -25.17 -18.22 -7.41
CA PRO A 266 -25.76 -17.78 -8.67
C PRO A 266 -24.92 -16.71 -9.37
N ALA A 267 -25.22 -16.45 -10.63
CA ALA A 267 -24.64 -15.34 -11.37
C ALA A 267 -24.93 -14.01 -10.69
N GLN A 268 -23.90 -13.18 -10.50
CA GLN A 268 -23.98 -11.89 -9.82
C GLN A 268 -22.73 -11.05 -10.13
N PHE A 269 -22.66 -9.84 -9.62
CA PHE A 269 -21.41 -9.11 -9.50
C PHE A 269 -20.71 -9.47 -8.19
N THR A 270 -19.40 -9.49 -8.22
CA THR A 270 -18.55 -9.65 -7.04
C THR A 270 -17.68 -8.42 -6.87
N ARG A 271 -17.34 -8.09 -5.63
CA ARG A 271 -16.52 -6.92 -5.33
C ARG A 271 -15.16 -7.28 -4.77
N GLY A 272 -14.18 -6.46 -5.09
CA GLY A 272 -12.94 -6.33 -4.35
C GLY A 272 -12.88 -4.98 -3.67
N TYR A 273 -12.07 -4.86 -2.62
CA TYR A 273 -11.99 -3.68 -1.77
C TYR A 273 -10.56 -3.24 -1.54
N GLY A 274 -10.33 -1.94 -1.58
CA GLY A 274 -9.07 -1.30 -1.25
C GLY A 274 -9.29 -0.03 -0.44
N LEU A 275 -8.56 0.13 0.67
CA LEU A 275 -8.56 1.33 1.51
C LEU A 275 -7.15 1.60 1.97
N VAL A 276 -6.67 2.81 1.71
CA VAL A 276 -5.31 3.25 2.04
C VAL A 276 -5.30 4.69 2.53
N PHE A 277 -4.28 5.06 3.30
CA PHE A 277 -4.05 6.46 3.66
C PHE A 277 -3.65 7.28 2.44
N GLY A 278 -4.04 8.56 2.43
CA GLY A 278 -3.63 9.52 1.43
C GLY A 278 -4.31 9.36 0.06
N GLN A 279 -3.77 10.07 -0.95
CA GLN A 279 -4.26 10.04 -2.33
C GLN A 279 -3.50 8.99 -3.15
N LEU A 280 -3.77 7.72 -2.91
CA LEU A 280 -3.08 6.58 -3.55
C LEU A 280 -4.04 5.74 -4.39
N GLU A 281 -4.58 6.33 -5.46
CA GLU A 281 -5.61 5.70 -6.31
C GLU A 281 -5.12 4.38 -6.93
N ARG A 282 -3.93 4.36 -7.54
CA ARG A 282 -3.36 3.15 -8.15
C ARG A 282 -3.24 2.01 -7.14
N LYS A 283 -2.83 2.33 -5.91
CA LYS A 283 -2.70 1.34 -4.85
C LYS A 283 -4.05 0.82 -4.40
N ALA A 284 -5.03 1.70 -4.18
CA ALA A 284 -6.39 1.31 -3.78
C ALA A 284 -7.07 0.44 -4.84
N ILE A 285 -6.95 0.80 -6.12
CA ILE A 285 -7.47 -0.01 -7.24
C ILE A 285 -6.77 -1.36 -7.30
N SER A 286 -5.44 -1.38 -7.22
CA SER A 286 -4.66 -2.61 -7.27
C SER A 286 -4.98 -3.54 -6.11
N MET A 287 -5.10 -2.98 -4.91
CA MET A 287 -5.54 -3.71 -3.71
C MET A 287 -6.92 -4.35 -3.91
N ALA A 288 -7.89 -3.60 -4.46
CA ALA A 288 -9.24 -4.11 -4.71
C ALA A 288 -9.23 -5.28 -5.71
N LEU A 289 -8.43 -5.20 -6.78
CA LEU A 289 -8.32 -6.28 -7.76
C LEU A 289 -7.67 -7.54 -7.17
N VAL A 290 -6.61 -7.37 -6.38
CA VAL A 290 -5.91 -8.48 -5.71
C VAL A 290 -6.78 -9.11 -4.61
N ASP A 291 -7.48 -8.30 -3.80
CA ASP A 291 -8.46 -8.79 -2.81
C ASP A 291 -9.50 -9.69 -3.49
N ARG A 292 -10.08 -9.24 -4.62
CA ARG A 292 -11.06 -10.06 -5.36
C ARG A 292 -10.45 -11.37 -5.87
N SER A 293 -9.23 -11.36 -6.36
CA SER A 293 -8.56 -12.55 -6.88
C SER A 293 -8.28 -13.59 -5.79
N MET A 294 -7.85 -13.18 -4.61
CA MET A 294 -7.62 -14.10 -3.49
C MET A 294 -8.90 -14.76 -2.97
N ARG A 295 -10.06 -14.19 -3.27
CA ARG A 295 -11.38 -14.70 -2.83
C ARG A 295 -11.97 -15.79 -3.71
N TRP A 296 -11.24 -16.32 -4.68
CA TRP A 296 -11.74 -17.33 -5.62
C TRP A 296 -12.37 -18.55 -4.95
N LYS A 297 -11.82 -19.02 -3.82
CA LYS A 297 -12.38 -20.12 -3.04
C LYS A 297 -13.76 -19.79 -2.46
N GLU A 298 -13.95 -18.56 -2.00
CA GLU A 298 -15.23 -18.07 -1.45
C GLU A 298 -16.33 -18.11 -2.49
N PHE A 299 -16.01 -17.86 -3.76
CA PHE A 299 -16.94 -17.90 -4.88
C PHE A 299 -17.08 -19.30 -5.54
N GLY A 300 -16.29 -20.29 -5.09
CA GLY A 300 -16.27 -21.61 -5.71
C GLY A 300 -15.77 -21.61 -7.15
N GLU A 301 -14.84 -20.70 -7.45
CA GLU A 301 -14.11 -20.63 -8.71
C GLU A 301 -12.95 -21.64 -8.74
N GLU A 302 -12.45 -21.95 -9.93
CA GLU A 302 -11.29 -22.80 -10.11
C GLU A 302 -9.98 -22.05 -9.84
N TYR A 303 -9.01 -22.77 -9.31
CA TYR A 303 -7.63 -22.26 -9.23
C TYR A 303 -7.00 -22.26 -10.63
N LEU A 304 -6.63 -21.10 -11.11
CA LEU A 304 -6.05 -20.91 -12.45
C LEU A 304 -4.52 -20.96 -12.46
N GLY A 305 -3.89 -21.21 -11.32
CA GLY A 305 -2.42 -21.19 -11.21
C GLY A 305 -1.82 -19.79 -11.30
N VAL A 306 -2.61 -18.73 -11.06
CA VAL A 306 -2.15 -17.34 -11.12
C VAL A 306 -1.74 -16.85 -9.75
N ALA A 307 -0.63 -16.09 -9.71
CA ALA A 307 -0.04 -15.63 -8.46
C ALA A 307 -1.02 -14.84 -7.56
N ALA A 308 -1.92 -14.07 -8.14
CA ALA A 308 -2.92 -13.30 -7.40
C ALA A 308 -4.01 -14.15 -6.71
N GLN A 309 -4.13 -15.43 -7.03
CA GLN A 309 -5.01 -16.39 -6.34
C GLN A 309 -4.31 -17.11 -5.19
N ASP A 310 -3.00 -17.04 -5.13
CA ASP A 310 -2.19 -17.67 -4.09
C ASP A 310 -2.03 -16.72 -2.90
N GLU A 311 -2.82 -16.95 -1.84
CA GLU A 311 -2.82 -16.10 -0.65
C GLU A 311 -1.44 -16.03 0.00
N GLU A 312 -0.75 -17.17 0.15
CA GLU A 312 0.55 -17.22 0.78
C GLU A 312 1.60 -16.48 -0.04
N PHE A 313 1.61 -16.68 -1.37
CA PHE A 313 2.49 -15.94 -2.26
C PHE A 313 2.26 -14.43 -2.17
N VAL A 314 1.00 -13.98 -2.29
CA VAL A 314 0.67 -12.55 -2.27
C VAL A 314 1.10 -11.90 -0.96
N ILE A 315 0.72 -12.49 0.17
CA ILE A 315 0.93 -11.89 1.48
C ILE A 315 2.40 -11.94 1.89
N SER A 316 3.12 -13.02 1.56
CA SER A 316 4.55 -13.15 1.88
C SER A 316 5.44 -12.25 1.05
N HIS A 317 4.99 -11.80 -0.14
CA HIS A 317 5.80 -11.00 -1.06
C HIS A 317 5.35 -9.52 -1.18
N CYS A 318 4.20 -9.16 -0.62
CA CYS A 318 3.72 -7.78 -0.73
C CYS A 318 4.44 -6.80 0.21
N ASP A 319 5.16 -7.28 1.23
CA ASP A 319 5.88 -6.42 2.17
C ASP A 319 7.31 -6.16 1.68
N ASN A 320 7.53 -4.98 1.09
CA ASN A 320 8.83 -4.57 0.55
C ASN A 320 9.90 -4.38 1.63
N ILE A 321 9.54 -4.10 2.88
CA ILE A 321 10.51 -3.95 3.98
C ILE A 321 11.07 -5.31 4.38
N GLN A 322 10.23 -6.33 4.43
CA GLN A 322 10.71 -7.70 4.67
C GLN A 322 11.58 -8.18 3.51
N ALA A 323 11.13 -7.95 2.26
CA ALA A 323 11.89 -8.31 1.07
C ALA A 323 13.25 -7.60 1.03
N THR A 324 13.29 -6.30 1.27
CA THR A 324 14.53 -5.50 1.31
C THR A 324 15.45 -6.00 2.42
N GLY A 325 14.95 -6.23 3.62
CA GLY A 325 15.75 -6.73 4.74
C GLY A 325 16.40 -8.08 4.44
N PHE A 326 15.70 -8.96 3.71
CA PHE A 326 16.25 -10.24 3.29
C PHE A 326 17.29 -10.09 2.17
N LEU A 327 16.98 -9.33 1.12
CA LEU A 327 17.90 -9.16 -0.03
C LEU A 327 19.14 -8.37 0.35
N GLU A 328 19.01 -7.35 1.16
CA GLU A 328 20.15 -6.51 1.55
C GLU A 328 21.12 -7.22 2.50
N HIS A 329 20.65 -8.20 3.29
CA HIS A 329 21.58 -8.95 4.13
C HIS A 329 22.61 -9.74 3.33
N ILE A 330 22.31 -10.11 2.07
CA ILE A 330 23.22 -10.87 1.19
C ILE A 330 24.53 -10.12 0.92
N LYS A 331 24.50 -8.78 0.95
CA LYS A 331 25.70 -7.94 0.79
C LYS A 331 26.57 -7.84 2.05
N LEU A 332 26.07 -8.33 3.18
CA LEU A 332 26.82 -8.31 4.44
C LEU A 332 27.88 -9.42 4.46
N PRO A 333 28.89 -9.33 5.37
CA PRO A 333 29.95 -10.32 5.44
C PRO A 333 29.47 -11.74 5.73
N HIS A 334 29.66 -12.64 4.77
CA HIS A 334 29.35 -14.09 4.88
C HIS A 334 30.61 -14.91 4.59
N TYR A 335 31.77 -14.44 5.01
CA TYR A 335 33.06 -15.04 4.63
C TYR A 335 33.19 -16.49 5.10
N VAL A 336 32.71 -16.80 6.31
CA VAL A 336 32.81 -18.15 6.88
C VAL A 336 31.93 -19.12 6.12
N ASP A 337 30.66 -18.73 5.88
CA ASP A 337 29.70 -19.56 5.15
C ASP A 337 30.17 -19.82 3.71
N PHE A 338 30.63 -18.74 3.04
CA PHE A 338 31.16 -18.86 1.69
C PHE A 338 32.37 -19.79 1.58
N GLN A 339 33.32 -19.74 2.55
CA GLN A 339 34.46 -20.64 2.56
C GLN A 339 34.03 -22.11 2.75
N ALA A 340 33.06 -22.37 3.60
CA ALA A 340 32.51 -23.71 3.78
C ALA A 340 31.87 -24.27 2.51
N GLU A 341 31.06 -23.46 1.82
CA GLU A 341 30.48 -23.83 0.54
C GLU A 341 31.52 -24.02 -0.57
N LEU A 342 32.54 -23.17 -0.61
CA LEU A 342 33.63 -23.27 -1.56
C LEU A 342 34.39 -24.59 -1.42
N ASP A 343 34.67 -25.03 -0.19
CA ASP A 343 35.33 -26.31 0.09
C ASP A 343 34.42 -27.50 -0.28
N LEU A 344 33.13 -27.39 -0.02
CA LEU A 344 32.15 -28.41 -0.44
C LEU A 344 32.08 -28.53 -1.97
N VAL A 345 32.00 -27.42 -2.68
CA VAL A 345 31.98 -27.42 -4.17
C VAL A 345 33.26 -28.03 -4.73
N ARG A 346 34.43 -27.73 -4.15
CA ARG A 346 35.72 -28.33 -4.57
C ARG A 346 35.67 -29.85 -4.42
N LYS A 347 35.20 -30.37 -3.28
CA LYS A 347 35.08 -31.82 -3.06
C LYS A 347 34.13 -32.49 -4.04
N ILE A 348 32.95 -31.93 -4.27
CA ILE A 348 31.97 -32.45 -5.23
C ILE A 348 32.55 -32.48 -6.65
N ARG A 349 33.29 -31.45 -7.08
CA ARG A 349 33.95 -31.44 -8.40
C ARG A 349 35.07 -32.48 -8.51
N GLU A 350 35.82 -32.71 -7.47
CA GLU A 350 36.83 -33.81 -7.47
C GLU A 350 36.18 -35.17 -7.58
N GLU A 351 35.10 -35.44 -6.89
CA GLU A 351 34.33 -36.67 -6.98
C GLU A 351 33.74 -36.88 -8.35
N TYR A 352 33.16 -35.81 -8.97
CA TYR A 352 32.66 -35.87 -10.34
C TYR A 352 33.76 -36.25 -11.34
N LYS A 353 34.95 -35.63 -11.25
CA LYS A 353 36.08 -35.96 -12.11
C LYS A 353 36.55 -37.45 -11.94
N LYS A 354 36.56 -37.93 -10.70
CA LYS A 354 36.95 -39.32 -10.42
C LYS A 354 35.92 -40.33 -10.98
N ASN A 355 34.64 -40.01 -10.90
CA ASN A 355 33.56 -40.86 -11.42
C ASN A 355 33.41 -40.80 -12.94
N GLY A 356 33.60 -39.61 -13.56
CA GLY A 356 33.57 -39.44 -15.00
C GLY A 356 34.78 -40.02 -15.76
N GLN A 357 35.87 -40.38 -15.05
CA GLN A 357 37.00 -41.10 -15.61
C GLN A 357 36.85 -42.66 -15.52
N ARG A 358 35.74 -43.13 -14.91
CA ARG A 358 35.42 -44.56 -14.79
C ARG A 358 34.38 -45.07 -15.81
N THR A 359 33.92 -44.20 -16.73
CA THR A 359 33.12 -44.54 -17.91
C THR A 359 33.94 -44.39 -19.17
#